data_bb3445ab5d30e8b30ee96c4d5fa743be
#
_entry.id   bb3445ab5d30e8b30ee96c4d5fa743be
#
_cell.length_a   1.000
_cell.length_b   1.000
_cell.length_c   1.000
_cell.angle_alpha   90.00
_cell.angle_beta   90.00
_cell.angle_gamma   90.00
#
_symmetry.space_group_name_H-M   'P 1'
#
loop_
_entity.id
_entity.type
_entity.pdbx_description
1 polymer ?
#
loop_
_entity_poly.entity_id
_entity_poly.type
_entity_poly.pdbx_seq_one_letter_code
_entity_poly.pdbx_strand_id
1 'polypeptide(L)'
;MRKAKIRIILGDKLMIWYPYVQMKKMKTPYKIVDAEGVYLYTQDNKMIDSVSSWWCMIHGYKNKEINEAMKNQIEQFSHVMLGGLTHEPVLKLSEKLKDFLPGDLDYCFFSDSGSVAVEVALKMALQFNINRGSGRKKLLSLTSSYHGDTFMCMKAGDDEDYHFILSEDDKKDVIHIPTEMDALEKVFRTHGNEFYAFIVEPLLQGAGGMKMYSIDFLRRARELCNEYDVVFIFDEVATGFGRTGNRFVSDLVLPDIIVLGKALTAGYIGHAVTVANHKIYNGFYSDKDTDALMHGPTFMGNPVACSAALKSIEIFERENYMEKIKHIEDMVRNLVSGFTHPLIKEIRYMGGCLCFQVHDPSCLIGFQEYAYQRGVFSRPFLDIMYAMFPYIIQDNEIRQIVDVMKDWFTEQKGI
;
A
#
# COMPACT_ATOMS: atom_id res chain seq x y z
N MET A 1 -1.42 -46.77 10.12
CA MET A 1 -1.67 -45.34 9.91
C MET A 1 -1.08 -44.96 8.56
N ARG A 2 -1.92 -44.78 7.54
CA ARG A 2 -1.50 -44.45 6.16
C ARG A 2 -1.22 -42.94 6.09
N LYS A 3 0.05 -42.57 5.85
CA LYS A 3 0.41 -41.22 5.43
C LYS A 3 -0.31 -40.94 4.11
N ALA A 4 -1.36 -40.13 4.13
CA ALA A 4 -1.95 -39.59 2.93
C ALA A 4 -0.89 -38.72 2.24
N LYS A 5 -0.27 -39.23 1.19
CA LYS A 5 0.54 -38.43 0.27
C LYS A 5 -0.40 -37.46 -0.41
N ILE A 6 -0.38 -36.19 -0.02
CA ILE A 6 -0.97 -35.10 -0.80
C ILE A 6 -0.16 -35.04 -2.11
N ARG A 7 -0.58 -35.82 -3.09
CA ARG A 7 -0.21 -35.64 -4.48
C ARG A 7 -1.16 -34.59 -5.05
N ILE A 8 -0.86 -33.32 -4.81
CA ILE A 8 -1.42 -32.28 -5.68
C ILE A 8 -0.67 -32.44 -6.99
N ILE A 9 -1.40 -32.85 -8.00
CA ILE A 9 -0.95 -33.19 -9.34
C ILE A 9 -0.37 -31.92 -9.99
N LEU A 10 0.94 -31.78 -9.95
CA LEU A 10 1.72 -30.83 -10.77
C LEU A 10 1.86 -31.39 -12.22
N GLY A 11 0.79 -31.94 -12.76
CA GLY A 11 0.78 -32.55 -14.08
C GLY A 11 0.07 -31.72 -15.15
N ASP A 12 -0.87 -30.86 -14.77
CA ASP A 12 -1.66 -30.08 -15.71
C ASP A 12 -1.51 -28.57 -15.41
N LYS A 13 -0.67 -27.91 -16.20
CA LYS A 13 -0.59 -26.50 -16.59
C LYS A 13 -1.37 -25.54 -15.67
N LEU A 14 -0.68 -25.01 -14.66
CA LEU A 14 -1.13 -23.77 -14.03
C LEU A 14 -1.24 -22.71 -15.13
N MET A 15 -2.47 -22.29 -15.48
CA MET A 15 -2.73 -21.26 -16.49
C MET A 15 -2.56 -19.84 -15.92
N ILE A 16 -2.34 -19.73 -14.61
CA ILE A 16 -2.16 -18.46 -13.91
C ILE A 16 -0.67 -18.15 -13.84
N TRP A 17 -0.29 -16.98 -14.28
CA TRP A 17 1.02 -16.42 -14.04
C TRP A 17 1.04 -15.76 -12.67
N TYR A 18 1.65 -16.41 -11.70
CA TYR A 18 1.69 -15.89 -10.34
C TYR A 18 2.71 -14.74 -10.20
N PRO A 19 2.39 -13.71 -9.38
CA PRO A 19 3.24 -12.54 -9.24
C PRO A 19 4.50 -12.83 -8.42
N TYR A 20 5.61 -12.18 -8.78
CA TYR A 20 6.88 -12.16 -8.05
C TYR A 20 7.44 -13.55 -7.75
N VAL A 21 7.32 -14.48 -8.69
CA VAL A 21 7.86 -15.83 -8.55
C VAL A 21 8.35 -16.39 -9.88
N GLN A 22 9.49 -17.09 -9.83
CA GLN A 22 9.93 -17.88 -10.97
C GLN A 22 9.05 -19.14 -11.07
N MET A 23 8.19 -19.21 -12.11
CA MET A 23 7.18 -20.25 -12.27
C MET A 23 7.74 -21.68 -12.20
N LYS A 24 8.97 -21.93 -12.68
CA LYS A 24 9.64 -23.23 -12.61
C LYS A 24 10.01 -23.67 -11.20
N LYS A 25 10.22 -22.71 -10.28
CA LYS A 25 10.62 -22.92 -8.89
C LYS A 25 9.47 -22.75 -7.91
N MET A 26 8.29 -22.36 -8.41
CA MET A 26 7.15 -22.06 -7.56
C MET A 26 6.65 -23.31 -6.82
N LYS A 27 6.43 -23.17 -5.52
CA LYS A 27 5.66 -24.15 -4.75
C LYS A 27 4.18 -24.04 -5.10
N THR A 28 3.45 -25.15 -5.01
CA THR A 28 1.99 -25.14 -5.22
C THR A 28 1.33 -24.19 -4.22
N PRO A 29 0.57 -23.18 -4.69
CA PRO A 29 -0.14 -22.27 -3.79
C PRO A 29 -1.20 -22.98 -2.95
N TYR A 30 -1.46 -22.48 -1.76
CA TYR A 30 -2.56 -22.96 -0.93
C TYR A 30 -3.89 -22.58 -1.58
N LYS A 31 -4.74 -23.59 -1.84
CA LYS A 31 -6.08 -23.35 -2.38
C LYS A 31 -7.02 -22.97 -1.26
N ILE A 32 -7.41 -21.70 -1.24
CA ILE A 32 -8.41 -21.19 -0.28
C ILE A 32 -9.80 -21.62 -0.75
N VAL A 33 -10.56 -22.22 0.16
CA VAL A 33 -11.95 -22.68 -0.08
C VAL A 33 -12.97 -21.79 0.63
N ASP A 34 -12.54 -21.09 1.71
CA ASP A 34 -13.35 -20.13 2.44
C ASP A 34 -12.48 -19.12 3.19
N ALA A 35 -13.07 -17.99 3.60
CA ALA A 35 -12.43 -16.99 4.44
C ALA A 35 -13.48 -16.29 5.31
N GLU A 36 -13.15 -16.00 6.59
CA GLU A 36 -14.05 -15.30 7.52
C GLU A 36 -13.26 -14.62 8.63
N GLY A 37 -13.62 -13.38 8.97
CA GLY A 37 -12.89 -12.59 9.96
C GLY A 37 -11.43 -12.45 9.55
N VAL A 38 -10.50 -12.87 10.38
CA VAL A 38 -9.06 -12.85 10.08
C VAL A 38 -8.54 -14.16 9.49
N TYR A 39 -9.42 -15.12 9.22
CA TYR A 39 -9.03 -16.48 8.89
C TYR A 39 -9.22 -16.83 7.41
N LEU A 40 -8.25 -17.59 6.89
CA LEU A 40 -8.31 -18.28 5.61
C LEU A 40 -8.47 -19.79 5.86
N TYR A 41 -9.26 -20.44 5.02
CA TYR A 41 -9.52 -21.88 5.13
C TYR A 41 -9.06 -22.59 3.86
N THR A 42 -8.27 -23.63 4.02
CA THR A 42 -8.02 -24.65 2.99
C THR A 42 -8.91 -25.88 3.28
N GLN A 43 -8.79 -26.96 2.48
CA GLN A 43 -9.51 -28.20 2.78
C GLN A 43 -9.10 -28.79 4.13
N ASP A 44 -7.82 -28.61 4.51
CA ASP A 44 -7.20 -29.37 5.61
C ASP A 44 -6.73 -28.46 6.76
N ASN A 45 -6.81 -27.12 6.60
CA ASN A 45 -6.27 -26.20 7.60
C ASN A 45 -7.05 -24.89 7.68
N LYS A 46 -7.00 -24.28 8.88
CA LYS A 46 -7.44 -22.93 9.18
C LYS A 46 -6.23 -22.11 9.60
N MET A 47 -6.04 -20.93 9.03
CA MET A 47 -4.91 -20.08 9.33
C MET A 47 -5.30 -18.61 9.44
N ILE A 48 -4.64 -17.87 10.34
CA ILE A 48 -4.75 -16.43 10.45
C ILE A 48 -4.00 -15.81 9.27
N ASP A 49 -4.64 -14.88 8.56
CA ASP A 49 -3.94 -14.08 7.54
C ASP A 49 -3.13 -12.96 8.19
N SER A 50 -1.86 -13.21 8.42
CA SER A 50 -0.96 -12.24 9.07
C SER A 50 -0.56 -11.07 8.17
N VAL A 51 -0.93 -11.08 6.88
CA VAL A 51 -0.56 -10.05 5.91
C VAL A 51 -1.75 -9.31 5.29
N SER A 52 -2.94 -9.51 5.86
CA SER A 52 -4.19 -8.82 5.45
C SER A 52 -4.40 -8.83 3.93
N SER A 53 -4.21 -10.00 3.27
CA SER A 53 -4.35 -10.17 1.81
C SER A 53 -3.63 -9.06 1.02
N TRP A 54 -2.35 -8.93 1.26
CA TRP A 54 -1.50 -7.86 0.73
C TRP A 54 -1.87 -6.46 1.22
N TRP A 55 -2.10 -6.38 2.57
CA TRP A 55 -2.23 -5.13 3.34
C TRP A 55 -3.56 -4.39 3.17
N CYS A 56 -4.55 -5.02 2.50
CA CYS A 56 -5.83 -4.37 2.19
C CYS A 56 -6.99 -4.77 3.11
N MET A 57 -6.97 -5.98 3.69
CA MET A 57 -8.11 -6.58 4.40
C MET A 57 -8.22 -6.07 5.86
N ILE A 58 -8.52 -4.78 6.04
CA ILE A 58 -8.56 -4.13 7.37
C ILE A 58 -9.78 -4.51 8.21
N HIS A 59 -10.93 -4.83 7.58
CA HIS A 59 -12.18 -5.23 8.26
C HIS A 59 -12.37 -6.75 8.35
N GLY A 60 -11.36 -7.53 7.90
CA GLY A 60 -11.49 -8.97 7.77
C GLY A 60 -12.36 -9.41 6.60
N TYR A 61 -12.40 -10.72 6.40
CA TYR A 61 -13.14 -11.36 5.33
C TYR A 61 -14.64 -11.42 5.65
N LYS A 62 -15.48 -11.37 4.62
CA LYS A 62 -16.93 -11.50 4.70
C LYS A 62 -17.62 -10.48 5.62
N ASN A 63 -17.12 -9.23 5.67
CA ASN A 63 -17.83 -8.19 6.40
C ASN A 63 -19.25 -8.03 5.83
N LYS A 64 -20.26 -8.23 6.67
CA LYS A 64 -21.66 -8.29 6.22
C LYS A 64 -22.15 -6.97 5.65
N GLU A 65 -21.74 -5.85 6.23
CA GLU A 65 -22.18 -4.52 5.79
C GLU A 65 -21.61 -4.15 4.43
N ILE A 66 -20.33 -4.46 4.18
CA ILE A 66 -19.71 -4.22 2.86
C ILE A 66 -20.35 -5.15 1.82
N ASN A 67 -20.56 -6.43 2.16
CA ASN A 67 -21.26 -7.38 1.28
C ASN A 67 -22.62 -6.85 0.86
N GLU A 68 -23.43 -6.36 1.79
CA GLU A 68 -24.76 -5.82 1.51
C GLU A 68 -24.70 -4.54 0.68
N ALA A 69 -23.77 -3.62 0.99
CA ALA A 69 -23.61 -2.39 0.21
C ALA A 69 -23.31 -2.71 -1.27
N MET A 70 -22.40 -3.67 -1.53
CA MET A 70 -22.07 -4.10 -2.88
C MET A 70 -23.23 -4.81 -3.58
N LYS A 71 -23.95 -5.72 -2.91
CA LYS A 71 -25.12 -6.42 -3.48
C LYS A 71 -26.21 -5.44 -3.87
N ASN A 72 -26.56 -4.53 -2.97
CA ASN A 72 -27.58 -3.50 -3.24
C ASN A 72 -27.22 -2.64 -4.45
N GLN A 73 -25.93 -2.31 -4.62
CA GLN A 73 -25.48 -1.55 -5.79
C GLN A 73 -25.54 -2.39 -7.07
N ILE A 74 -25.16 -3.68 -7.03
CA ILE A 74 -25.25 -4.57 -8.21
C ILE A 74 -26.70 -4.73 -8.67
N GLU A 75 -27.66 -4.79 -7.77
CA GLU A 75 -29.09 -4.87 -8.09
C GLU A 75 -29.62 -3.62 -8.76
N GLN A 76 -29.04 -2.44 -8.50
CA GLN A 76 -29.39 -1.21 -9.18
C GLN A 76 -28.74 -1.13 -10.57
N PHE A 77 -27.42 -1.15 -10.62
CA PHE A 77 -26.60 -1.23 -11.84
C PHE A 77 -25.14 -1.49 -11.49
N SER A 78 -24.42 -2.21 -12.37
CA SER A 78 -23.06 -2.65 -12.14
C SER A 78 -22.01 -1.58 -12.47
N HIS A 79 -22.21 -0.82 -13.55
CA HIS A 79 -21.27 0.19 -14.03
C HIS A 79 -21.93 1.18 -14.99
N VAL A 80 -21.50 2.44 -14.90
CA VAL A 80 -21.66 3.47 -15.94
C VAL A 80 -20.38 4.29 -16.02
N MET A 81 -19.98 4.68 -17.23
CA MET A 81 -18.78 5.50 -17.43
C MET A 81 -18.98 6.93 -16.87
N LEU A 82 -17.91 7.57 -16.42
CA LEU A 82 -17.96 8.98 -15.99
C LEU A 82 -17.77 9.98 -17.15
N GLY A 83 -17.62 9.52 -18.37
CA GLY A 83 -17.56 10.38 -19.56
C GLY A 83 -18.92 10.96 -19.92
N GLY A 84 -19.26 12.10 -19.33
CA GLY A 84 -20.56 12.77 -19.52
C GLY A 84 -21.70 12.22 -18.66
N LEU A 85 -21.46 11.23 -17.82
CA LEU A 85 -22.40 10.65 -16.87
C LEU A 85 -21.85 10.73 -15.44
N THR A 86 -22.73 10.62 -14.46
CA THR A 86 -22.34 10.46 -13.05
C THR A 86 -23.36 9.58 -12.33
N HIS A 87 -23.06 9.22 -11.07
CA HIS A 87 -23.95 8.39 -10.26
C HIS A 87 -23.74 8.65 -8.76
N GLU A 88 -24.77 8.36 -7.99
CA GLU A 88 -24.80 8.63 -6.56
C GLU A 88 -23.61 8.05 -5.76
N PRO A 89 -23.18 6.76 -5.94
CA PRO A 89 -22.04 6.22 -5.20
C PRO A 89 -20.75 7.00 -5.37
N VAL A 90 -20.42 7.47 -6.59
CA VAL A 90 -19.18 8.23 -6.81
C VAL A 90 -19.25 9.62 -6.21
N LEU A 91 -20.40 10.29 -6.30
CA LEU A 91 -20.62 11.61 -5.69
C LEU A 91 -20.47 11.53 -4.17
N LYS A 92 -21.16 10.57 -3.53
CA LYS A 92 -21.05 10.33 -2.08
C LYS A 92 -19.64 9.98 -1.63
N LEU A 93 -18.93 9.14 -2.41
CA LEU A 93 -17.56 8.80 -2.06
C LEU A 93 -16.63 10.01 -2.16
N SER A 94 -16.79 10.85 -3.20
CA SER A 94 -16.01 12.08 -3.34
C SER A 94 -16.27 13.05 -2.18
N GLU A 95 -17.52 13.26 -1.81
CA GLU A 95 -17.92 14.09 -0.66
C GLU A 95 -17.36 13.52 0.65
N LYS A 96 -17.49 12.18 0.84
CA LYS A 96 -16.96 11.51 2.02
C LYS A 96 -15.44 11.64 2.13
N LEU A 97 -14.71 11.47 1.03
CA LEU A 97 -13.24 11.61 1.01
C LEU A 97 -12.81 13.04 1.32
N LYS A 98 -13.51 14.04 0.77
CA LYS A 98 -13.28 15.45 1.09
C LYS A 98 -13.39 15.73 2.60
N ASP A 99 -14.41 15.19 3.28
CA ASP A 99 -14.59 15.36 4.71
C ASP A 99 -13.60 14.50 5.55
N PHE A 100 -13.13 13.40 4.98
CA PHE A 100 -12.28 12.42 5.67
C PHE A 100 -10.80 12.73 5.53
N LEU A 101 -10.37 13.43 4.49
CA LEU A 101 -8.98 13.83 4.26
C LEU A 101 -8.68 15.20 4.88
N PRO A 102 -7.43 15.48 5.26
CA PRO A 102 -7.06 16.77 5.83
C PRO A 102 -6.91 17.88 4.77
N GLY A 103 -7.01 19.11 5.23
CA GLY A 103 -6.72 20.31 4.43
C GLY A 103 -7.72 20.54 3.32
N ASP A 104 -7.24 20.83 2.12
CA ASP A 104 -7.98 21.11 0.90
C ASP A 104 -7.80 20.03 -0.19
N LEU A 105 -7.62 18.77 0.23
CA LEU A 105 -7.57 17.60 -0.65
C LEU A 105 -9.01 17.22 -1.10
N ASP A 106 -9.56 17.97 -2.05
CA ASP A 106 -10.98 17.97 -2.41
C ASP A 106 -11.28 17.31 -3.76
N TYR A 107 -10.31 17.18 -4.67
CA TYR A 107 -10.55 16.80 -6.05
C TYR A 107 -10.12 15.36 -6.34
N CYS A 108 -11.10 14.47 -6.43
CA CYS A 108 -10.91 13.03 -6.59
C CYS A 108 -10.84 12.61 -8.06
N PHE A 109 -9.81 11.86 -8.42
CA PHE A 109 -9.70 11.13 -9.68
C PHE A 109 -9.60 9.62 -9.38
N PHE A 110 -10.60 8.85 -9.76
CA PHE A 110 -10.68 7.42 -9.46
C PHE A 110 -9.95 6.56 -10.50
N SER A 111 -9.41 5.43 -10.04
CA SER A 111 -8.66 4.45 -10.84
C SER A 111 -8.95 3.03 -10.38
N ASP A 112 -8.51 2.04 -11.18
CA ASP A 112 -8.76 0.62 -10.90
C ASP A 112 -7.73 -0.01 -9.96
N SER A 113 -6.57 0.61 -9.80
CA SER A 113 -5.47 0.11 -8.97
C SER A 113 -4.59 1.24 -8.43
N GLY A 114 -3.83 0.95 -7.37
CA GLY A 114 -2.86 1.89 -6.79
C GLY A 114 -1.82 2.37 -7.80
N SER A 115 -1.26 1.46 -8.61
CA SER A 115 -0.27 1.83 -9.64
C SER A 115 -0.83 2.82 -10.66
N VAL A 116 -2.08 2.61 -11.13
CA VAL A 116 -2.72 3.56 -12.06
C VAL A 116 -2.98 4.90 -11.36
N ALA A 117 -3.39 4.89 -10.09
CA ALA A 117 -3.59 6.13 -9.34
C ALA A 117 -2.28 6.92 -9.14
N VAL A 118 -1.15 6.24 -8.91
CA VAL A 118 0.19 6.87 -8.89
C VAL A 118 0.56 7.43 -10.25
N GLU A 119 0.33 6.69 -11.35
CA GLU A 119 0.53 7.21 -12.72
C GLU A 119 -0.25 8.51 -12.94
N VAL A 120 -1.50 8.56 -12.46
CA VAL A 120 -2.36 9.76 -12.54
C VAL A 120 -1.76 10.90 -11.73
N ALA A 121 -1.30 10.66 -10.50
CA ALA A 121 -0.67 11.67 -9.65
C ALA A 121 0.58 12.28 -10.30
N LEU A 122 1.45 11.42 -10.87
CA LEU A 122 2.66 11.87 -11.58
C LEU A 122 2.32 12.65 -12.85
N LYS A 123 1.30 12.21 -13.62
CA LYS A 123 0.81 12.95 -14.79
C LYS A 123 0.21 14.30 -14.39
N MET A 124 -0.60 14.35 -13.32
CA MET A 124 -1.15 15.61 -12.80
C MET A 124 -0.02 16.57 -12.44
N ALA A 125 0.96 16.12 -11.67
CA ALA A 125 2.06 16.98 -11.24
C ALA A 125 2.91 17.50 -12.43
N LEU A 126 3.21 16.64 -13.40
CA LEU A 126 3.95 17.03 -14.60
C LEU A 126 3.15 18.02 -15.45
N GLN A 127 1.89 17.71 -15.76
CA GLN A 127 1.04 18.55 -16.60
C GLN A 127 0.70 19.88 -15.92
N PHE A 128 0.51 19.89 -14.60
CA PHE A 128 0.36 21.11 -13.81
C PHE A 128 1.51 22.08 -14.05
N ASN A 129 2.75 21.58 -14.07
CA ASN A 129 3.93 22.37 -14.40
C ASN A 129 3.94 22.85 -15.85
N ILE A 130 3.55 21.99 -16.80
CA ILE A 130 3.46 22.35 -18.23
C ILE A 130 2.41 23.45 -18.45
N ASN A 131 1.21 23.30 -17.89
CA ASN A 131 0.11 24.27 -18.03
C ASN A 131 0.49 25.67 -17.50
N ARG A 132 1.40 25.72 -16.53
CA ARG A 132 1.96 26.97 -15.96
C ARG A 132 3.18 27.48 -16.72
N GLY A 133 3.59 26.85 -17.81
CA GLY A 133 4.77 27.22 -18.59
C GLY A 133 6.11 26.86 -17.92
N SER A 134 6.11 25.97 -16.94
CA SER A 134 7.33 25.47 -16.31
C SER A 134 8.03 24.40 -17.18
N GLY A 135 9.35 24.52 -17.34
CA GLY A 135 10.17 23.56 -18.07
C GLY A 135 10.68 22.38 -17.24
N ARG A 136 10.19 22.19 -16.02
CA ARG A 136 10.64 21.16 -15.07
C ARG A 136 10.29 19.76 -15.58
N LYS A 137 11.24 18.83 -15.52
CA LYS A 137 11.06 17.46 -16.05
C LYS A 137 11.52 16.36 -15.11
N LYS A 138 12.26 16.71 -14.04
CA LYS A 138 12.79 15.71 -13.12
C LYS A 138 11.81 15.38 -12.02
N LEU A 139 11.77 14.11 -11.64
CA LEU A 139 11.06 13.59 -10.49
C LEU A 139 12.08 13.34 -9.36
N LEU A 140 11.72 13.71 -8.12
CA LEU A 140 12.42 13.27 -6.93
C LEU A 140 11.66 12.12 -6.29
N SER A 141 12.36 11.10 -5.84
CA SER A 141 11.81 9.96 -5.09
C SER A 141 12.81 9.48 -4.05
N LEU A 142 12.43 8.47 -3.26
CA LEU A 142 13.29 7.89 -2.23
C LEU A 142 13.95 6.61 -2.71
N THR A 143 15.17 6.33 -2.24
CA THR A 143 15.79 5.01 -2.39
C THR A 143 14.94 3.96 -1.70
N SER A 144 14.88 2.76 -2.26
CA SER A 144 14.05 1.64 -1.79
C SER A 144 12.55 1.96 -1.74
N SER A 145 12.07 2.90 -2.57
CA SER A 145 10.65 3.16 -2.72
C SER A 145 9.99 2.21 -3.71
N TYR A 146 8.69 1.94 -3.49
CA TYR A 146 7.86 1.15 -4.39
C TYR A 146 6.53 1.88 -4.59
N HIS A 147 6.19 2.16 -5.85
CA HIS A 147 5.00 2.91 -6.23
C HIS A 147 4.07 2.13 -7.17
N GLY A 148 4.37 0.86 -7.43
CA GLY A 148 3.62 -0.02 -8.31
C GLY A 148 4.43 -0.50 -9.51
N ASP A 149 3.79 -1.33 -10.35
CA ASP A 149 4.45 -2.08 -11.44
C ASP A 149 4.16 -1.52 -12.84
N THR A 150 3.53 -0.36 -12.97
CA THR A 150 3.42 0.33 -14.26
C THR A 150 4.73 1.08 -14.57
N PHE A 151 4.99 1.36 -15.83
CA PHE A 151 6.32 1.84 -16.28
C PHE A 151 6.79 3.11 -15.54
N MET A 152 5.92 4.10 -15.33
CA MET A 152 6.34 5.31 -14.62
C MET A 152 6.44 5.07 -13.12
N CYS A 153 5.61 4.21 -12.55
CA CYS A 153 5.73 3.77 -11.16
C CYS A 153 7.04 3.04 -10.91
N MET A 154 7.47 2.17 -11.83
CA MET A 154 8.77 1.50 -11.77
C MET A 154 9.94 2.48 -11.87
N LYS A 155 9.80 3.56 -12.65
CA LYS A 155 10.81 4.63 -12.72
C LYS A 155 10.88 5.43 -11.43
N ALA A 156 9.73 5.73 -10.83
CA ALA A 156 9.64 6.42 -9.55
C ALA A 156 10.15 5.56 -8.38
N GLY A 157 9.98 4.23 -8.47
CA GLY A 157 10.52 3.29 -7.52
C GLY A 157 12.04 3.07 -7.68
N ASP A 158 12.68 2.66 -6.59
CA ASP A 158 14.10 2.30 -6.55
C ASP A 158 14.26 0.91 -5.93
N ASP A 159 13.61 -0.06 -6.55
CA ASP A 159 13.67 -1.46 -6.14
C ASP A 159 14.28 -2.29 -7.28
N GLU A 160 15.57 -2.58 -7.17
CA GLU A 160 16.31 -3.37 -8.15
C GLU A 160 15.82 -4.83 -8.21
N ASP A 161 15.27 -5.37 -7.13
CA ASP A 161 14.81 -6.75 -7.07
C ASP A 161 13.51 -6.96 -7.88
N TYR A 162 12.64 -5.95 -7.95
CA TYR A 162 11.39 -6.02 -8.70
C TYR A 162 11.44 -5.32 -10.07
N HIS A 163 12.26 -4.28 -10.22
CA HIS A 163 12.24 -3.40 -11.38
C HIS A 163 13.52 -3.47 -12.25
N PHE A 164 14.23 -4.60 -12.21
CA PHE A 164 15.50 -4.82 -12.94
C PHE A 164 15.39 -4.71 -14.48
N ILE A 165 14.18 -4.64 -15.03
CA ILE A 165 13.96 -4.48 -16.48
C ILE A 165 14.22 -3.07 -17.00
N LEU A 166 14.32 -2.07 -16.11
CA LEU A 166 14.61 -0.69 -16.45
C LEU A 166 16.12 -0.41 -16.30
N SER A 167 16.71 0.15 -17.35
CA SER A 167 18.10 0.61 -17.33
C SER A 167 18.22 1.97 -16.63
N GLU A 168 19.46 2.36 -16.31
CA GLU A 168 19.76 3.70 -15.78
C GLU A 168 19.33 4.83 -16.75
N ASP A 169 19.44 4.61 -18.07
CA ASP A 169 18.98 5.58 -19.06
C ASP A 169 17.45 5.75 -19.06
N ASP A 170 16.70 4.67 -18.76
CA ASP A 170 15.25 4.73 -18.60
C ASP A 170 14.84 5.56 -17.37
N LYS A 171 15.68 5.59 -16.33
CA LYS A 171 15.44 6.29 -15.05
C LYS A 171 16.09 7.68 -14.98
N LYS A 172 16.79 8.16 -16.00
CA LYS A 172 17.62 9.40 -15.99
C LYS A 172 16.91 10.68 -15.54
N ASP A 173 15.57 10.73 -15.67
CA ASP A 173 14.75 11.88 -15.25
C ASP A 173 14.24 11.74 -13.81
N VAL A 174 14.66 10.70 -13.09
CA VAL A 174 14.30 10.45 -11.67
C VAL A 174 15.58 10.49 -10.84
N ILE A 175 15.53 11.25 -9.74
CA ILE A 175 16.60 11.26 -8.75
C ILE A 175 16.09 10.57 -7.49
N HIS A 176 16.84 9.57 -7.03
CA HIS A 176 16.53 8.86 -5.80
C HIS A 176 17.49 9.30 -4.69
N ILE A 177 16.94 9.54 -3.48
CA ILE A 177 17.74 9.91 -2.30
C ILE A 177 17.38 9.03 -1.09
N PRO A 178 18.30 8.78 -0.18
CA PRO A 178 17.97 8.12 1.09
C PRO A 178 17.12 9.05 1.98
N THR A 179 16.48 8.46 3.00
CA THR A 179 15.67 9.20 3.99
C THR A 179 16.54 9.92 5.05
N GLU A 180 17.58 10.59 4.58
CA GLU A 180 18.56 11.32 5.38
C GLU A 180 18.44 12.83 5.14
N MET A 181 18.50 13.62 6.22
CA MET A 181 18.30 15.07 6.15
C MET A 181 19.32 15.77 5.25
N ASP A 182 20.59 15.38 5.35
CA ASP A 182 21.67 15.99 4.56
C ASP A 182 21.49 15.70 3.05
N ALA A 183 21.03 14.50 2.69
CA ALA A 183 20.75 14.14 1.31
C ALA A 183 19.57 14.96 0.75
N LEU A 184 18.52 15.13 1.54
CA LEU A 184 17.35 15.95 1.19
C LEU A 184 17.74 17.42 0.95
N GLU A 185 18.46 18.04 1.88
CA GLU A 185 18.93 19.43 1.75
C GLU A 185 19.85 19.61 0.53
N LYS A 186 20.77 18.67 0.33
CA LYS A 186 21.71 18.72 -0.78
C LYS A 186 21.03 18.64 -2.12
N VAL A 187 20.07 17.70 -2.29
CA VAL A 187 19.39 17.51 -3.60
C VAL A 187 18.53 18.73 -3.96
N PHE A 188 17.82 19.32 -3.00
CA PHE A 188 17.01 20.51 -3.25
C PHE A 188 17.89 21.72 -3.59
N ARG A 189 18.98 21.93 -2.87
CA ARG A 189 19.94 23.02 -3.19
C ARG A 189 20.54 22.89 -4.58
N THR A 190 20.76 21.65 -5.06
CA THR A 190 21.42 21.40 -6.34
C THR A 190 20.43 21.34 -7.53
N HIS A 191 19.26 20.73 -7.31
CA HIS A 191 18.31 20.37 -8.36
C HIS A 191 16.87 20.83 -8.12
N GLY A 192 16.56 21.53 -7.00
CA GLY A 192 15.19 21.87 -6.60
C GLY A 192 14.38 22.55 -7.69
N ASN A 193 15.01 23.40 -8.50
CA ASN A 193 14.36 24.09 -9.63
C ASN A 193 14.10 23.20 -10.86
N GLU A 194 14.59 21.97 -10.88
CA GLU A 194 14.40 21.02 -11.98
C GLU A 194 13.25 20.04 -11.70
N PHE A 195 12.85 19.88 -10.41
CA PHE A 195 11.82 18.94 -10.01
C PHE A 195 10.41 19.47 -10.31
N TYR A 196 9.61 18.64 -11.01
CA TYR A 196 8.17 18.89 -11.12
C TYR A 196 7.40 18.31 -9.92
N ALA A 197 7.92 17.22 -9.30
CA ALA A 197 7.33 16.61 -8.12
C ALA A 197 8.36 15.90 -7.25
N PHE A 198 8.00 15.68 -5.99
CA PHE A 198 8.61 14.75 -5.06
C PHE A 198 7.54 13.77 -4.58
N ILE A 199 7.75 12.46 -4.82
CA ILE A 199 6.84 11.40 -4.39
C ILE A 199 7.46 10.56 -3.29
N VAL A 200 6.68 10.21 -2.26
CA VAL A 200 7.12 9.39 -1.12
C VAL A 200 6.01 8.45 -0.65
N GLU A 201 6.38 7.27 -0.16
CA GLU A 201 5.58 6.46 0.77
C GLU A 201 5.82 7.04 2.17
N PRO A 202 4.85 7.74 2.79
CA PRO A 202 5.14 8.51 4.00
C PRO A 202 5.30 7.62 5.24
N LEU A 203 6.37 7.83 6.02
CA LEU A 203 6.81 7.13 7.23
C LEU A 203 7.21 5.66 7.07
N LEU A 204 6.62 4.92 6.15
CA LEU A 204 6.83 3.49 5.96
C LEU A 204 6.95 3.16 4.48
N GLN A 205 8.15 2.78 4.04
CA GLN A 205 8.40 2.21 2.72
C GLN A 205 8.07 0.71 2.78
N GLY A 206 6.93 0.31 2.20
CA GLY A 206 6.40 -1.04 2.36
C GLY A 206 7.21 -2.10 1.64
N ALA A 207 7.05 -2.22 0.32
CA ALA A 207 7.70 -3.26 -0.48
C ALA A 207 9.22 -3.11 -0.55
N GLY A 208 9.75 -1.91 -0.33
CA GLY A 208 11.19 -1.64 -0.25
C GLY A 208 11.87 -2.10 1.05
N GLY A 209 11.26 -3.03 1.79
CA GLY A 209 11.85 -3.65 2.98
C GLY A 209 11.30 -3.18 4.32
N MET A 210 10.07 -2.69 4.36
CA MET A 210 9.41 -2.20 5.59
C MET A 210 10.27 -1.17 6.34
N LYS A 211 10.92 -0.27 5.61
CA LYS A 211 11.79 0.77 6.17
C LYS A 211 10.95 1.88 6.77
N MET A 212 11.28 2.26 7.99
CA MET A 212 10.61 3.33 8.72
C MET A 212 11.53 4.54 8.87
N TYR A 213 10.99 5.75 8.73
CA TYR A 213 11.76 6.97 8.84
C TYR A 213 10.97 8.07 9.57
N SER A 214 11.66 9.16 9.96
CA SER A 214 11.08 10.14 10.87
C SER A 214 10.09 11.08 10.20
N ILE A 215 9.14 11.58 10.98
CA ILE A 215 8.20 12.63 10.56
C ILE A 215 8.93 13.96 10.28
N ASP A 216 10.07 14.21 10.91
CA ASP A 216 10.83 15.44 10.72
C ASP A 216 11.43 15.53 9.31
N PHE A 217 11.79 14.37 8.71
CA PHE A 217 12.16 14.32 7.30
C PHE A 217 11.01 14.79 6.40
N LEU A 218 9.77 14.32 6.64
CA LEU A 218 8.60 14.72 5.86
C LEU A 218 8.24 16.21 6.05
N ARG A 219 8.36 16.71 7.28
CA ARG A 219 8.15 18.14 7.57
C ARG A 219 9.13 19.00 6.80
N ARG A 220 10.41 18.63 6.82
CA ARG A 220 11.43 19.36 6.07
C ARG A 220 11.25 19.23 4.57
N ALA A 221 10.88 18.05 4.08
CA ALA A 221 10.53 17.83 2.67
C ALA A 221 9.40 18.75 2.21
N ARG A 222 8.34 18.90 3.04
CA ARG A 222 7.24 19.84 2.74
C ARG A 222 7.70 21.30 2.66
N GLU A 223 8.55 21.73 3.60
CA GLU A 223 9.12 23.08 3.59
C GLU A 223 9.92 23.34 2.30
N LEU A 224 10.79 22.42 1.93
CA LEU A 224 11.59 22.52 0.71
C LEU A 224 10.72 22.47 -0.55
N CYS A 225 9.71 21.61 -0.60
CA CYS A 225 8.75 21.58 -1.71
C CYS A 225 8.01 22.92 -1.84
N ASN A 226 7.69 23.61 -0.73
CA ASN A 226 7.10 24.94 -0.76
C ASN A 226 8.10 26.00 -1.26
N GLU A 227 9.34 25.98 -0.75
CA GLU A 227 10.40 26.93 -1.12
C GLU A 227 10.72 26.86 -2.62
N TYR A 228 10.82 25.66 -3.17
CA TYR A 228 11.18 25.44 -4.56
C TYR A 228 9.98 25.26 -5.50
N ASP A 229 8.74 25.41 -5.00
CA ASP A 229 7.49 25.19 -5.76
C ASP A 229 7.45 23.81 -6.47
N VAL A 230 7.77 22.76 -5.72
CA VAL A 230 7.72 21.35 -6.16
C VAL A 230 6.42 20.71 -5.67
N VAL A 231 5.71 19.96 -6.52
CA VAL A 231 4.50 19.24 -6.13
C VAL A 231 4.88 18.09 -5.20
N PHE A 232 4.33 18.07 -3.99
CA PHE A 232 4.59 17.01 -3.02
C PHE A 232 3.47 15.96 -3.06
N ILE A 233 3.83 14.71 -3.34
CA ILE A 233 2.90 13.60 -3.53
C ILE A 233 3.11 12.56 -2.44
N PHE A 234 2.05 12.23 -1.70
CA PHE A 234 2.02 11.12 -0.76
C PHE A 234 1.37 9.90 -1.42
N ASP A 235 2.13 8.83 -1.55
CA ASP A 235 1.62 7.52 -1.87
C ASP A 235 1.19 6.82 -0.57
N GLU A 236 -0.07 7.03 -0.18
CA GLU A 236 -0.67 6.38 0.98
C GLU A 236 -1.49 5.13 0.60
N VAL A 237 -1.19 4.51 -0.52
CA VAL A 237 -1.83 3.23 -0.93
C VAL A 237 -1.60 2.14 0.11
N ALA A 238 -0.42 2.09 0.72
CA ALA A 238 -0.07 1.12 1.75
C ALA A 238 -0.13 1.70 3.18
N THR A 239 0.15 2.98 3.34
CA THR A 239 0.34 3.65 4.64
C THR A 239 -0.92 4.28 5.20
N GLY A 240 -1.91 4.54 4.37
CA GLY A 240 -3.18 5.14 4.77
C GLY A 240 -4.08 4.22 5.59
N PHE A 241 -5.21 4.75 6.03
CA PHE A 241 -6.22 4.05 6.82
C PHE A 241 -5.66 3.41 8.10
N GLY A 242 -4.79 4.12 8.81
CA GLY A 242 -4.31 3.71 10.12
C GLY A 242 -3.06 2.84 10.13
N ARG A 243 -2.53 2.41 8.98
CA ARG A 243 -1.42 1.44 8.91
C ARG A 243 -0.19 1.87 9.68
N THR A 244 0.14 3.17 9.69
CA THR A 244 1.28 3.76 10.40
C THR A 244 0.97 4.20 11.85
N GLY A 245 -0.22 3.89 12.36
CA GLY A 245 -0.67 4.43 13.66
C GLY A 245 -1.33 5.81 13.56
N ASN A 246 -1.32 6.44 12.38
CA ASN A 246 -2.07 7.65 12.06
C ASN A 246 -3.19 7.29 11.07
N ARG A 247 -4.33 7.99 11.11
CA ARG A 247 -5.41 7.77 10.13
C ARG A 247 -4.85 7.87 8.71
N PHE A 248 -4.18 9.00 8.44
CA PHE A 248 -3.32 9.24 7.30
C PHE A 248 -2.06 9.98 7.78
N VAL A 249 -0.94 9.77 7.13
CA VAL A 249 0.26 10.57 7.42
C VAL A 249 0.07 12.02 6.97
N SER A 250 -0.79 12.24 5.98
CA SER A 250 -1.24 13.56 5.54
C SER A 250 -1.94 14.38 6.65
N ASP A 251 -2.44 13.76 7.72
CA ASP A 251 -2.92 14.48 8.91
C ASP A 251 -1.77 15.22 9.67
N LEU A 252 -0.53 14.79 9.49
CA LEU A 252 0.65 15.35 10.15
C LEU A 252 1.45 16.32 9.25
N VAL A 253 1.50 16.03 7.96
CA VAL A 253 2.19 16.85 6.93
C VAL A 253 1.36 16.81 5.66
N LEU A 254 0.79 17.94 5.25
CA LEU A 254 -0.14 18.01 4.13
C LEU A 254 0.60 17.97 2.77
N PRO A 255 0.33 17.00 1.90
CA PRO A 255 0.83 16.97 0.52
C PRO A 255 -0.03 17.83 -0.42
N ASP A 256 0.42 18.02 -1.65
CA ASP A 256 -0.40 18.61 -2.72
C ASP A 256 -1.31 17.58 -3.40
N ILE A 257 -0.86 16.31 -3.42
CA ILE A 257 -1.60 15.17 -3.96
C ILE A 257 -1.42 13.98 -3.02
N ILE A 258 -2.51 13.28 -2.73
CA ILE A 258 -2.49 12.00 -2.02
C ILE A 258 -3.04 10.89 -2.92
N VAL A 259 -2.45 9.71 -2.82
CA VAL A 259 -2.91 8.50 -3.53
C VAL A 259 -3.37 7.47 -2.51
N LEU A 260 -4.59 6.95 -2.67
CA LEU A 260 -5.20 5.94 -1.81
C LEU A 260 -5.59 4.70 -2.61
N GLY A 261 -5.50 3.53 -1.97
CA GLY A 261 -5.88 2.25 -2.56
C GLY A 261 -6.01 1.18 -1.47
N LYS A 262 -5.79 -0.09 -1.82
CA LYS A 262 -5.78 -1.22 -0.86
C LYS A 262 -6.92 -1.18 0.17
N ALA A 263 -6.65 -0.61 1.36
CA ALA A 263 -7.63 -0.48 2.45
C ALA A 263 -8.85 0.39 2.10
N LEU A 264 -8.78 1.20 1.06
CA LEU A 264 -9.90 2.03 0.59
C LEU A 264 -11.18 1.19 0.41
N THR A 265 -11.05 0.01 -0.22
CA THR A 265 -12.17 -0.94 -0.38
C THR A 265 -12.07 -2.13 0.56
N ALA A 266 -11.17 -2.09 1.54
CA ALA A 266 -10.90 -3.20 2.47
C ALA A 266 -10.65 -4.55 1.75
N GLY A 267 -10.05 -4.53 0.55
CA GLY A 267 -9.72 -5.73 -0.20
C GLY A 267 -10.88 -6.38 -0.96
N TYR A 268 -12.04 -5.75 -1.02
CA TYR A 268 -13.21 -6.32 -1.69
C TYR A 268 -13.14 -6.27 -3.21
N ILE A 269 -12.57 -5.18 -3.76
CA ILE A 269 -12.47 -4.98 -5.21
C ILE A 269 -11.33 -3.99 -5.50
N GLY A 270 -10.68 -4.15 -6.65
CA GLY A 270 -9.68 -3.20 -7.12
C GLY A 270 -10.29 -1.80 -7.31
N HIS A 271 -9.76 -0.82 -6.58
CA HIS A 271 -10.13 0.58 -6.66
C HIS A 271 -9.07 1.45 -5.98
N ALA A 272 -8.85 2.62 -6.55
CA ALA A 272 -7.92 3.59 -6.01
C ALA A 272 -8.39 5.01 -6.36
N VAL A 273 -7.84 6.00 -5.69
CA VAL A 273 -8.13 7.41 -5.96
C VAL A 273 -6.87 8.25 -5.78
N THR A 274 -6.69 9.18 -6.70
CA THR A 274 -5.75 10.30 -6.61
C THR A 274 -6.55 11.51 -6.19
N VAL A 275 -6.20 12.14 -5.07
CA VAL A 275 -6.90 13.32 -4.57
C VAL A 275 -5.93 14.50 -4.59
N ALA A 276 -6.30 15.54 -5.29
CA ALA A 276 -5.52 16.77 -5.44
C ALA A 276 -6.10 17.92 -4.62
N ASN A 277 -5.23 18.84 -4.22
CA ASN A 277 -5.64 20.08 -3.56
C ASN A 277 -6.11 21.14 -4.58
N HIS A 278 -6.63 22.26 -4.07
CA HIS A 278 -7.08 23.39 -4.90
C HIS A 278 -5.97 23.96 -5.81
N LYS A 279 -4.73 24.03 -5.33
CA LYS A 279 -3.58 24.52 -6.12
C LYS A 279 -3.42 23.70 -7.40
N ILE A 280 -3.40 22.38 -7.28
CA ILE A 280 -3.22 21.46 -8.42
C ILE A 280 -4.43 21.55 -9.36
N TYR A 281 -5.65 21.45 -8.83
CA TYR A 281 -6.88 21.51 -9.64
C TYR A 281 -6.97 22.78 -10.47
N ASN A 282 -6.67 23.93 -9.88
CA ASN A 282 -6.70 25.24 -10.56
C ASN A 282 -5.70 25.35 -11.72
N GLY A 283 -4.64 24.53 -11.74
CA GLY A 283 -3.72 24.45 -12.87
C GLY A 283 -4.31 23.78 -14.13
N PHE A 284 -5.49 23.14 -13.99
CA PHE A 284 -6.23 22.51 -15.09
C PHE A 284 -7.55 23.26 -15.41
N TYR A 285 -8.01 24.11 -14.50
CA TYR A 285 -9.26 24.85 -14.65
C TYR A 285 -9.01 26.10 -15.52
N SER A 286 -9.18 25.95 -16.83
CA SER A 286 -8.89 27.01 -17.82
C SER A 286 -9.88 26.94 -19.00
N ASP A 287 -9.85 27.97 -19.87
CA ASP A 287 -10.63 28.00 -21.12
C ASP A 287 -9.96 27.22 -22.26
N LYS A 288 -8.79 26.60 -22.04
CA LYS A 288 -8.02 25.88 -23.06
C LYS A 288 -8.27 24.38 -22.94
N ASP A 289 -8.81 23.77 -23.99
CA ASP A 289 -9.01 22.31 -24.06
C ASP A 289 -7.72 21.52 -23.85
N THR A 290 -6.57 22.09 -24.23
CA THR A 290 -5.24 21.46 -24.08
C THR A 290 -4.79 21.33 -22.62
N ASP A 291 -5.37 22.10 -21.72
CA ASP A 291 -5.04 22.04 -20.29
C ASP A 291 -5.77 20.92 -19.57
N ALA A 292 -6.73 20.22 -20.22
CA ALA A 292 -7.47 19.11 -19.65
C ALA A 292 -6.57 17.89 -19.36
N LEU A 293 -6.81 17.19 -18.24
CA LEU A 293 -6.13 15.95 -17.93
C LEU A 293 -6.65 14.84 -18.84
N MET A 294 -5.86 14.44 -19.84
CA MET A 294 -6.20 13.38 -20.80
C MET A 294 -5.88 11.99 -20.23
N HIS A 295 -6.71 11.52 -19.29
CA HIS A 295 -6.67 10.18 -18.69
C HIS A 295 -8.10 9.79 -18.29
N GLY A 296 -8.47 8.52 -18.45
CA GLY A 296 -9.81 8.04 -18.12
C GLY A 296 -9.92 6.54 -18.24
N PRO A 297 -9.63 5.75 -17.16
CA PRO A 297 -9.86 4.31 -17.16
C PRO A 297 -11.35 4.00 -17.36
N THR A 298 -11.68 2.95 -18.10
CA THR A 298 -13.07 2.57 -18.38
C THR A 298 -13.91 2.41 -17.12
N PHE A 299 -13.34 1.79 -16.08
CA PHE A 299 -14.02 1.49 -14.83
C PHE A 299 -13.77 2.50 -13.70
N MET A 300 -13.21 3.68 -14.03
CA MET A 300 -13.00 4.72 -13.02
C MET A 300 -14.31 5.04 -12.30
N GLY A 301 -14.24 5.18 -10.97
CA GLY A 301 -15.43 5.45 -10.15
C GLY A 301 -16.50 4.36 -10.24
N ASN A 302 -16.10 3.08 -10.43
CA ASN A 302 -17.07 1.97 -10.50
C ASN A 302 -18.04 2.02 -9.31
N PRO A 303 -19.37 2.02 -9.52
CA PRO A 303 -20.34 2.23 -8.44
C PRO A 303 -20.31 1.15 -7.36
N VAL A 304 -20.01 -0.11 -7.73
CA VAL A 304 -19.87 -1.20 -6.75
C VAL A 304 -18.63 -1.00 -5.89
N ALA A 305 -17.53 -0.55 -6.49
CA ALA A 305 -16.30 -0.23 -5.77
C ALA A 305 -16.47 1.00 -4.86
N CYS A 306 -17.15 2.03 -5.35
CA CYS A 306 -17.48 3.21 -4.55
C CYS A 306 -18.37 2.86 -3.35
N SER A 307 -19.34 1.95 -3.52
CA SER A 307 -20.20 1.49 -2.42
C SER A 307 -19.41 0.71 -1.37
N ALA A 308 -18.45 -0.12 -1.79
CA ALA A 308 -17.54 -0.82 -0.89
C ALA A 308 -16.67 0.18 -0.11
N ALA A 309 -16.07 1.16 -0.80
CA ALA A 309 -15.20 2.17 -0.20
C ALA A 309 -15.96 3.05 0.81
N LEU A 310 -17.17 3.52 0.46
CA LEU A 310 -18.03 4.27 1.37
C LEU A 310 -18.28 3.49 2.66
N LYS A 311 -18.71 2.23 2.53
CA LYS A 311 -19.02 1.39 3.68
C LYS A 311 -17.75 1.09 4.50
N SER A 312 -16.60 0.91 3.85
CA SER A 312 -15.31 0.73 4.51
C SER A 312 -14.95 1.94 5.39
N ILE A 313 -15.11 3.16 4.87
CA ILE A 313 -14.83 4.40 5.63
C ILE A 313 -15.82 4.56 6.79
N GLU A 314 -17.12 4.32 6.57
CA GLU A 314 -18.14 4.39 7.63
C GLU A 314 -17.83 3.44 8.80
N ILE A 315 -17.41 2.21 8.50
CA ILE A 315 -17.03 1.22 9.52
C ILE A 315 -15.76 1.68 10.24
N PHE A 316 -14.76 2.16 9.51
CA PHE A 316 -13.49 2.64 10.07
C PHE A 316 -13.72 3.74 11.12
N GLU A 317 -14.58 4.72 10.83
CA GLU A 317 -14.91 5.79 11.76
C GLU A 317 -15.74 5.29 12.96
N ARG A 318 -16.82 4.56 12.70
CA ARG A 318 -17.75 4.08 13.72
C ARG A 318 -17.10 3.16 14.75
N GLU A 319 -16.17 2.31 14.31
CA GLU A 319 -15.57 1.25 15.12
C GLU A 319 -14.31 1.70 15.87
N ASN A 320 -13.97 3.00 15.90
CA ASN A 320 -12.80 3.56 16.57
C ASN A 320 -11.49 2.83 16.22
N TYR A 321 -11.23 2.60 14.94
CA TYR A 321 -10.08 1.80 14.51
C TYR A 321 -8.74 2.37 14.97
N MET A 322 -8.61 3.67 15.15
CA MET A 322 -7.37 4.26 15.66
C MET A 322 -7.01 3.75 17.06
N GLU A 323 -8.00 3.52 17.94
CA GLU A 323 -7.77 2.93 19.26
C GLU A 323 -7.37 1.45 19.14
N LYS A 324 -8.03 0.69 18.25
CA LYS A 324 -7.70 -0.71 17.98
C LYS A 324 -6.27 -0.85 17.44
N ILE A 325 -5.86 0.03 16.51
CA ILE A 325 -4.51 0.04 15.92
C ILE A 325 -3.47 0.35 16.98
N LYS A 326 -3.73 1.35 17.84
CA LYS A 326 -2.85 1.65 18.98
C LYS A 326 -2.71 0.45 19.92
N HIS A 327 -3.81 -0.24 20.21
CA HIS A 327 -3.79 -1.46 21.02
C HIS A 327 -2.93 -2.56 20.37
N ILE A 328 -3.07 -2.78 19.05
CA ILE A 328 -2.25 -3.73 18.29
C ILE A 328 -0.76 -3.35 18.42
N GLU A 329 -0.41 -2.08 18.22
CA GLU A 329 0.97 -1.62 18.33
C GLU A 329 1.54 -1.81 19.73
N ASP A 330 0.78 -1.48 20.77
CA ASP A 330 1.19 -1.65 22.16
C ASP A 330 1.39 -3.13 22.52
N MET A 331 0.49 -4.02 22.06
CA MET A 331 0.65 -5.46 22.20
C MET A 331 1.90 -5.97 21.49
N VAL A 332 2.10 -5.60 20.22
CA VAL A 332 3.28 -6.00 19.45
C VAL A 332 4.55 -5.54 20.16
N ARG A 333 4.61 -4.28 20.58
CA ARG A 333 5.75 -3.71 21.35
C ARG A 333 6.08 -4.58 22.55
N ASN A 334 5.08 -4.94 23.34
CA ASN A 334 5.28 -5.75 24.54
C ASN A 334 5.75 -7.18 24.21
N LEU A 335 5.20 -7.80 23.17
CA LEU A 335 5.53 -9.17 22.76
C LEU A 335 6.95 -9.30 22.18
N VAL A 336 7.47 -8.25 21.52
CA VAL A 336 8.83 -8.27 20.95
C VAL A 336 9.87 -7.59 21.87
N SER A 337 9.43 -7.01 23.00
CA SER A 337 10.33 -6.32 23.93
C SER A 337 11.42 -7.27 24.45
N GLY A 338 12.69 -6.85 24.28
CA GLY A 338 13.83 -7.65 24.70
C GLY A 338 14.12 -8.90 23.87
N PHE A 339 13.32 -9.20 22.84
CA PHE A 339 13.60 -10.32 21.95
C PHE A 339 14.74 -9.97 20.98
N THR A 340 15.80 -10.76 21.03
CA THR A 340 16.95 -10.65 20.14
C THR A 340 17.40 -12.02 19.68
N HIS A 341 17.92 -12.14 18.46
CA HIS A 341 18.50 -13.37 17.95
C HIS A 341 19.63 -13.06 16.96
N PRO A 342 20.74 -13.83 16.90
CA PRO A 342 21.87 -13.53 16.03
C PRO A 342 21.56 -13.42 14.53
N LEU A 343 20.53 -14.10 14.05
CA LEU A 343 20.09 -14.03 12.66
C LEU A 343 19.26 -12.77 12.35
N ILE A 344 18.72 -12.11 13.37
CA ILE A 344 17.89 -10.92 13.23
C ILE A 344 18.79 -9.67 13.28
N LYS A 345 18.69 -8.87 12.24
CA LYS A 345 19.37 -7.57 12.14
C LYS A 345 18.62 -6.49 12.93
N GLU A 346 17.31 -6.46 12.78
CA GLU A 346 16.45 -5.43 13.39
C GLU A 346 15.00 -5.92 13.50
N ILE A 347 14.30 -5.46 14.54
CA ILE A 347 12.86 -5.60 14.71
C ILE A 347 12.24 -4.21 14.69
N ARG A 348 11.32 -3.98 13.77
CA ARG A 348 10.59 -2.72 13.61
C ARG A 348 9.10 -2.96 13.73
N TYR A 349 8.39 -2.00 14.31
CA TYR A 349 6.92 -1.99 14.35
C TYR A 349 6.40 -0.55 14.30
N MET A 350 5.24 -0.37 13.70
CA MET A 350 4.55 0.91 13.58
C MET A 350 3.07 0.64 13.28
N GLY A 351 2.18 1.17 14.12
CA GLY A 351 0.74 0.97 13.96
C GLY A 351 0.34 -0.50 13.78
N GLY A 352 -0.23 -0.83 12.64
CA GLY A 352 -0.63 -2.21 12.31
C GLY A 352 0.45 -3.03 11.58
N CYS A 353 1.73 -2.71 11.72
CA CYS A 353 2.85 -3.39 11.06
C CYS A 353 3.89 -3.90 12.05
N LEU A 354 4.39 -5.12 11.83
CA LEU A 354 5.56 -5.71 12.51
C LEU A 354 6.50 -6.28 11.46
N CYS A 355 7.81 -6.06 11.63
CA CYS A 355 8.85 -6.53 10.72
C CYS A 355 10.05 -7.06 11.50
N PHE A 356 10.52 -8.25 11.13
CA PHE A 356 11.81 -8.82 11.52
C PHE A 356 12.70 -8.82 10.28
N GLN A 357 13.72 -7.98 10.26
CA GLN A 357 14.74 -7.98 9.22
C GLN A 357 15.87 -8.91 9.60
N VAL A 358 16.31 -9.76 8.69
CA VAL A 358 17.39 -10.72 8.91
C VAL A 358 18.68 -10.27 8.24
N HIS A 359 19.83 -10.82 8.69
CA HIS A 359 21.12 -10.59 8.05
C HIS A 359 21.27 -11.39 6.73
N ASP A 360 20.70 -12.59 6.66
CA ASP A 360 20.75 -13.46 5.50
C ASP A 360 19.33 -13.95 5.15
N PRO A 361 18.77 -13.59 3.97
CA PRO A 361 17.46 -14.05 3.53
C PRO A 361 17.31 -15.56 3.49
N SER A 362 18.41 -16.31 3.35
CA SER A 362 18.37 -17.77 3.30
C SER A 362 17.78 -18.40 4.56
N CYS A 363 17.90 -17.74 5.72
CA CYS A 363 17.32 -18.21 6.98
C CYS A 363 15.77 -18.14 7.01
N LEU A 364 15.13 -17.45 6.05
CA LEU A 364 13.67 -17.39 5.91
C LEU A 364 13.11 -18.50 5.00
N ILE A 365 13.99 -19.29 4.36
CA ILE A 365 13.56 -20.38 3.47
C ILE A 365 12.82 -21.44 4.30
N GLY A 366 11.56 -21.68 3.95
CA GLY A 366 10.71 -22.64 4.68
C GLY A 366 9.78 -22.02 5.72
N PHE A 367 9.97 -20.74 6.09
CA PHE A 367 9.13 -20.09 7.09
C PHE A 367 7.63 -20.11 6.72
N GLN A 368 7.28 -19.89 5.46
CA GLN A 368 5.87 -19.92 5.04
C GLN A 368 5.20 -21.27 5.34
N GLU A 369 5.89 -22.38 5.10
CA GLU A 369 5.39 -23.73 5.41
C GLU A 369 5.32 -23.97 6.92
N TYR A 370 6.35 -23.54 7.66
CA TYR A 370 6.41 -23.61 9.11
C TYR A 370 5.23 -22.86 9.75
N ALA A 371 4.94 -21.63 9.30
CA ALA A 371 3.83 -20.82 9.77
C ALA A 371 2.48 -21.45 9.41
N TYR A 372 2.33 -21.99 8.19
CA TYR A 372 1.14 -22.70 7.75
C TYR A 372 0.77 -23.86 8.67
N GLN A 373 1.77 -24.67 9.07
CA GLN A 373 1.56 -25.80 9.98
C GLN A 373 1.15 -25.36 11.40
N ARG A 374 1.37 -24.09 11.75
CA ARG A 374 1.01 -23.47 13.02
C ARG A 374 -0.21 -22.57 12.93
N GLY A 375 -0.97 -22.68 11.83
CA GLY A 375 -2.22 -21.94 11.64
C GLY A 375 -2.04 -20.45 11.36
N VAL A 376 -0.90 -20.07 10.74
CA VAL A 376 -0.62 -18.70 10.31
C VAL A 376 -0.22 -18.68 8.84
N PHE A 377 -0.89 -17.85 8.04
CA PHE A 377 -0.41 -17.53 6.69
C PHE A 377 0.54 -16.35 6.77
N SER A 378 1.75 -16.52 6.26
CA SER A 378 2.76 -15.49 6.14
C SER A 378 3.51 -15.62 4.81
N ARG A 379 4.02 -14.52 4.29
CA ARG A 379 4.76 -14.48 3.03
C ARG A 379 5.99 -13.57 3.17
N PRO A 380 7.11 -14.12 3.65
CA PRO A 380 8.38 -13.38 3.68
C PRO A 380 8.77 -12.90 2.27
N PHE A 381 9.46 -11.78 2.19
CA PHE A 381 10.05 -11.28 0.95
C PHE A 381 11.38 -10.59 1.25
N LEU A 382 12.31 -10.60 0.30
CA LEU A 382 13.66 -10.11 0.50
C LEU A 382 14.27 -10.70 1.79
N ASP A 383 14.83 -9.85 2.64
CA ASP A 383 15.35 -10.18 3.96
C ASP A 383 14.33 -9.93 5.10
N ILE A 384 13.02 -9.94 4.77
CA ILE A 384 11.95 -9.50 5.66
C ILE A 384 10.97 -10.64 5.98
N MET A 385 10.76 -10.89 7.27
CA MET A 385 9.60 -11.59 7.83
C MET A 385 8.69 -10.55 8.47
N TYR A 386 7.41 -10.49 8.11
CA TYR A 386 6.54 -9.41 8.55
C TYR A 386 5.09 -9.84 8.79
N ALA A 387 4.37 -9.00 9.54
CA ALA A 387 2.93 -9.02 9.67
C ALA A 387 2.33 -7.64 9.41
N MET A 388 1.18 -7.63 8.72
CA MET A 388 0.28 -6.48 8.52
C MET A 388 -1.07 -6.87 9.10
N PHE A 389 -1.33 -6.46 10.33
CA PHE A 389 -2.48 -6.93 11.09
C PHE A 389 -3.80 -6.35 10.54
N PRO A 390 -4.86 -7.17 10.36
CA PRO A 390 -6.21 -6.65 10.18
C PRO A 390 -6.69 -6.03 11.51
N TYR A 391 -7.45 -4.93 11.46
CA TYR A 391 -7.76 -4.17 12.69
C TYR A 391 -8.84 -4.78 13.58
N ILE A 392 -9.47 -5.86 13.13
CA ILE A 392 -10.43 -6.65 13.92
C ILE A 392 -9.78 -7.82 14.65
N ILE A 393 -8.46 -7.97 14.54
CA ILE A 393 -7.69 -9.06 15.13
C ILE A 393 -7.80 -9.05 16.67
N GLN A 394 -7.82 -10.23 17.29
CA GLN A 394 -7.90 -10.38 18.73
C GLN A 394 -6.51 -10.63 19.36
N ASP A 395 -6.37 -10.40 20.66
CA ASP A 395 -5.11 -10.49 21.39
C ASP A 395 -4.43 -11.87 21.27
N ASN A 396 -5.21 -12.94 21.32
CA ASN A 396 -4.69 -14.30 21.15
C ASN A 396 -4.16 -14.56 19.73
N GLU A 397 -4.77 -13.93 18.73
CA GLU A 397 -4.37 -14.06 17.33
C GLU A 397 -3.09 -13.25 17.05
N ILE A 398 -2.98 -12.02 17.61
CA ILE A 398 -1.74 -11.23 17.57
C ILE A 398 -0.61 -12.02 18.21
N ARG A 399 -0.84 -12.58 19.40
CA ARG A 399 0.15 -13.40 20.13
C ARG A 399 0.57 -14.60 19.29
N GLN A 400 -0.37 -15.34 18.71
CA GLN A 400 -0.07 -16.50 17.86
C GLN A 400 0.84 -16.14 16.68
N ILE A 401 0.56 -15.02 15.99
CA ILE A 401 1.41 -14.56 14.88
C ILE A 401 2.82 -14.25 15.37
N VAL A 402 2.95 -13.45 16.44
CA VAL A 402 4.24 -13.01 16.96
C VAL A 402 5.04 -14.21 17.51
N ASP A 403 4.38 -15.13 18.23
CA ASP A 403 5.05 -16.34 18.75
C ASP A 403 5.55 -17.22 17.60
N VAL A 404 4.76 -17.46 16.55
CA VAL A 404 5.21 -18.21 15.36
C VAL A 404 6.41 -17.54 14.68
N MET A 405 6.46 -16.20 14.62
CA MET A 405 7.61 -15.48 14.08
C MET A 405 8.86 -15.63 14.95
N LYS A 406 8.73 -15.59 16.28
CA LYS A 406 9.84 -15.75 17.24
C LYS A 406 10.34 -17.18 17.31
N ASP A 407 9.41 -18.15 17.37
CA ASP A 407 9.72 -19.59 17.48
C ASP A 407 10.50 -20.09 16.26
N TRP A 408 10.25 -19.54 15.08
CA TRP A 408 11.05 -19.81 13.89
C TRP A 408 12.56 -19.67 14.15
N PHE A 409 12.97 -18.62 14.82
CA PHE A 409 14.38 -18.37 15.12
C PHE A 409 14.87 -19.23 16.29
N THR A 410 14.06 -19.41 17.34
CA THR A 410 14.46 -20.15 18.54
C THR A 410 14.50 -21.65 18.34
N GLU A 411 13.68 -22.19 17.42
CA GLU A 411 13.67 -23.62 17.08
C GLU A 411 14.75 -24.00 16.06
N GLN A 412 15.33 -23.06 15.33
CA GLN A 412 16.48 -23.29 14.45
C GLN A 412 17.74 -23.54 15.31
N LYS A 413 17.89 -24.77 15.82
CA LYS A 413 19.11 -25.18 16.50
C LYS A 413 20.25 -25.37 15.49
N GLY A 414 21.15 -24.38 15.42
CA GLY A 414 22.49 -24.52 14.84
C GLY A 414 22.52 -24.52 13.30
N ILE A 415 22.47 -23.36 12.70
CA ILE A 415 23.15 -23.06 11.42
C ILE A 415 24.42 -22.29 11.72
#